data_a6e9c34bf701d1b75fad5ab22ebc3d68
#
_entry.id   a6e9c34bf701d1b75fad5ab22ebc3d68
#
_cell.length_a   1.000
_cell.length_b   1.000
_cell.length_c   1.000
_cell.angle_alpha   90.00
_cell.angle_beta   90.00
_cell.angle_gamma   90.00
#
_symmetry.space_group_name_H-M   'P 1'
#
loop_
_entity.id
_entity.type
_entity.pdbx_description
1 polymer ?
#
loop_
_entity_poly.entity_id
_entity_poly.type
_entity_poly.pdbx_seq_one_letter_code
_entity_poly.pdbx_strand_id
1 'polypeptide(L)'
;KAPNTESIVEYSKTHEKALVDFFVKVEMNRAIEQLQKEYSMVVMDNLKSDLNVMLNAPANFTYYKDTTDFFWSSNNANTGRMDLIVYTFPYTDPNTFTEEYLVAKRDSVLKANLPGSFPGSYMQTETRAGVEYTPITLNGKYCGVMRGLWRMQGDMMGGPFVSHTRLDEKNHRVVVAEGFV
;
A
#
# COMPACT_ATOMS: atom_id res chain seq x y z
N LYS A 1 -29.25 -7.43 22.12
CA LYS A 1 -29.25 -8.00 23.48
C LYS A 1 -29.32 -9.52 23.36
N ALA A 2 -28.53 -10.26 24.15
CA ALA A 2 -28.58 -11.72 24.23
C ALA A 2 -29.18 -12.13 25.59
N PRO A 3 -29.85 -13.29 25.66
CA PRO A 3 -30.49 -13.72 26.91
C PRO A 3 -29.51 -14.12 28.03
N ASN A 4 -28.30 -14.59 27.65
CA ASN A 4 -27.25 -15.00 28.59
C ASN A 4 -25.86 -14.91 27.95
N THR A 5 -24.81 -15.16 28.71
CA THR A 5 -23.41 -15.10 28.28
C THR A 5 -23.07 -16.15 27.23
N GLU A 6 -23.62 -17.36 27.37
CA GLU A 6 -23.39 -18.48 26.47
C GLU A 6 -23.88 -18.15 25.07
N SER A 7 -25.06 -17.53 24.95
CA SER A 7 -25.61 -17.07 23.67
C SER A 7 -24.75 -15.99 23.01
N ILE A 8 -24.09 -15.11 23.79
CA ILE A 8 -23.15 -14.11 23.23
C ILE A 8 -21.91 -14.80 22.66
N VAL A 9 -21.35 -15.75 23.41
CA VAL A 9 -20.16 -16.50 23.00
C VAL A 9 -20.43 -17.30 21.73
N GLU A 10 -21.57 -18.00 21.67
CA GLU A 10 -21.97 -18.77 20.49
C GLU A 10 -22.20 -17.88 19.27
N TYR A 11 -22.91 -16.77 19.44
CA TYR A 11 -23.11 -15.78 18.36
C TYR A 11 -21.80 -15.22 17.87
N SER A 12 -20.88 -14.85 18.77
CA SER A 12 -19.58 -14.29 18.40
C SER A 12 -18.74 -15.29 17.60
N LYS A 13 -18.72 -16.56 17.99
CA LYS A 13 -18.03 -17.63 17.24
C LYS A 13 -18.63 -17.85 15.87
N THR A 14 -19.96 -17.88 15.78
CA THR A 14 -20.67 -18.09 14.49
C THR A 14 -20.51 -16.93 13.52
N HIS A 15 -20.34 -15.69 14.05
CA HIS A 15 -20.27 -14.46 13.26
C HIS A 15 -18.90 -13.77 13.35
N GLU A 16 -17.86 -14.48 13.75
CA GLU A 16 -16.52 -13.92 13.97
C GLU A 16 -16.03 -13.06 12.80
N LYS A 17 -16.06 -13.63 11.60
CA LYS A 17 -15.64 -12.90 10.40
C LYS A 17 -16.44 -11.63 10.18
N ALA A 18 -17.76 -11.67 10.29
CA ALA A 18 -18.62 -10.51 10.08
C ALA A 18 -18.39 -9.42 11.14
N LEU A 19 -18.11 -9.79 12.38
CA LEU A 19 -17.77 -8.86 13.46
C LEU A 19 -16.41 -8.19 13.20
N VAL A 20 -15.40 -8.97 12.83
CA VAL A 20 -14.07 -8.45 12.49
C VAL A 20 -14.18 -7.49 11.28
N ASP A 21 -14.84 -7.91 10.22
CA ASP A 21 -15.03 -7.08 9.00
C ASP A 21 -15.75 -5.77 9.33
N PHE A 22 -16.74 -5.79 10.23
CA PHE A 22 -17.45 -4.60 10.70
C PHE A 22 -16.51 -3.61 11.41
N PHE A 23 -15.73 -4.09 12.39
CA PHE A 23 -14.81 -3.24 13.14
C PHE A 23 -13.68 -2.70 12.24
N VAL A 24 -13.11 -3.53 11.39
CA VAL A 24 -12.09 -3.10 10.41
C VAL A 24 -12.64 -2.01 9.51
N LYS A 25 -13.86 -2.17 8.97
CA LYS A 25 -14.51 -1.15 8.14
C LYS A 25 -14.74 0.16 8.88
N VAL A 26 -15.16 0.11 10.15
CA VAL A 26 -15.36 1.30 10.98
C VAL A 26 -14.04 2.04 11.19
N GLU A 27 -12.96 1.33 11.53
CA GLU A 27 -11.64 1.94 11.72
C GLU A 27 -11.06 2.51 10.40
N MET A 28 -11.24 1.81 9.28
CA MET A 28 -10.83 2.33 7.98
C MET A 28 -11.59 3.62 7.61
N ASN A 29 -12.91 3.67 7.83
CA ASN A 29 -13.69 4.87 7.58
C ASN A 29 -13.23 6.04 8.46
N ARG A 30 -12.95 5.78 9.74
CA ARG A 30 -12.41 6.78 10.68
C ARG A 30 -11.06 7.33 10.21
N ALA A 31 -10.16 6.45 9.77
CA ALA A 31 -8.87 6.85 9.23
C ALA A 31 -9.01 7.69 7.95
N ILE A 32 -9.93 7.31 7.05
CA ILE A 32 -10.23 8.08 5.82
C ILE A 32 -10.75 9.47 6.18
N GLU A 33 -11.72 9.58 7.10
CA GLU A 33 -12.27 10.87 7.54
C GLU A 33 -11.20 11.76 8.17
N GLN A 34 -10.27 11.18 8.94
CA GLN A 34 -9.14 11.91 9.50
C GLN A 34 -8.20 12.42 8.41
N LEU A 35 -7.82 11.56 7.46
CA LEU A 35 -6.96 11.92 6.33
C LEU A 35 -7.60 12.94 5.37
N GLN A 36 -8.93 13.04 5.34
CA GLN A 36 -9.62 14.11 4.59
C GLN A 36 -9.52 15.47 5.27
N LYS A 37 -9.40 15.49 6.60
CA LYS A 37 -9.32 16.73 7.40
C LYS A 37 -7.89 17.20 7.61
N GLU A 38 -6.98 16.25 7.78
CA GLU A 38 -5.58 16.53 8.11
C GLU A 38 -4.66 15.57 7.33
N TYR A 39 -3.89 16.13 6.41
CA TYR A 39 -2.97 15.37 5.56
C TYR A 39 -1.71 16.19 5.23
N SER A 40 -0.69 15.53 4.75
CA SER A 40 0.56 16.16 4.32
C SER A 40 0.37 16.92 3.00
N MET A 41 0.40 18.24 3.07
CA MET A 41 0.39 19.10 1.87
C MET A 41 1.60 18.85 0.98
N VAL A 42 2.78 18.60 1.59
CA VAL A 42 4.00 18.31 0.86
C VAL A 42 3.85 17.07 -0.02
N VAL A 43 3.29 15.98 0.52
CA VAL A 43 3.04 14.75 -0.25
C VAL A 43 2.00 15.00 -1.35
N MET A 44 0.90 15.69 -1.03
CA MET A 44 -0.17 15.98 -1.99
C MET A 44 0.33 16.81 -3.16
N ASP A 45 1.04 17.90 -2.90
CA ASP A 45 1.50 18.83 -3.93
C ASP A 45 2.53 18.18 -4.85
N ASN A 46 3.49 17.43 -4.30
CA ASN A 46 4.50 16.72 -5.10
C ASN A 46 3.88 15.59 -5.94
N LEU A 47 3.01 14.76 -5.38
CA LEU A 47 2.32 13.72 -6.15
C LEU A 47 1.46 14.30 -7.27
N LYS A 48 0.82 15.44 -7.03
CA LYS A 48 0.02 16.11 -8.04
C LYS A 48 0.88 16.72 -9.15
N SER A 49 1.99 17.36 -8.81
CA SER A 49 2.89 17.99 -9.81
C SER A 49 3.62 16.95 -10.65
N ASP A 50 4.18 15.92 -10.01
CA ASP A 50 5.15 15.03 -10.65
C ASP A 50 4.48 13.83 -11.31
N LEU A 51 3.48 13.26 -10.65
CA LEU A 51 2.79 12.05 -11.13
C LEU A 51 1.34 12.30 -11.55
N ASN A 52 0.80 13.52 -11.36
CA ASN A 52 -0.63 13.82 -11.55
C ASN A 52 -1.53 12.82 -10.81
N VAL A 53 -1.16 12.50 -9.57
CA VAL A 53 -1.88 11.62 -8.64
C VAL A 53 -2.29 12.41 -7.41
N MET A 54 -3.52 12.22 -6.93
CA MET A 54 -3.98 12.80 -5.67
C MET A 54 -4.14 11.69 -4.63
N LEU A 55 -3.40 11.83 -3.53
CA LEU A 55 -3.43 10.89 -2.41
C LEU A 55 -3.15 11.66 -1.11
N ASN A 56 -3.99 11.44 -0.11
CA ASN A 56 -3.81 12.00 1.23
C ASN A 56 -2.93 11.05 2.04
N ALA A 57 -1.74 11.48 2.40
CA ALA A 57 -0.88 10.80 3.38
C ALA A 57 -1.02 11.46 4.76
N PRO A 58 -0.70 10.78 5.87
CA PRO A 58 -0.70 11.37 7.20
C PRO A 58 0.12 12.66 7.26
N ALA A 59 -0.33 13.64 8.05
CA ALA A 59 0.29 14.97 8.13
C ALA A 59 1.76 14.96 8.56
N ASN A 60 2.20 13.93 9.27
CA ASN A 60 3.58 13.75 9.70
C ASN A 60 4.53 13.19 8.61
N PHE A 61 4.03 12.92 7.41
CA PHE A 61 4.86 12.60 6.24
C PHE A 61 5.42 13.88 5.65
N THR A 62 6.65 14.23 6.01
CA THR A 62 7.31 15.48 5.63
C THR A 62 8.52 15.30 4.74
N TYR A 63 9.22 14.16 4.86
CA TYR A 63 10.35 13.82 4.00
C TYR A 63 9.85 13.16 2.72
N TYR A 64 10.42 13.52 1.58
CA TYR A 64 10.16 12.88 0.30
C TYR A 64 11.40 12.79 -0.57
N LYS A 65 11.39 11.85 -1.49
CA LYS A 65 12.32 11.71 -2.61
C LYS A 65 11.47 11.41 -3.84
N ASP A 66 11.77 12.07 -4.93
CA ASP A 66 11.15 11.86 -6.23
C ASP A 66 12.18 11.54 -7.31
N THR A 67 11.75 10.80 -8.29
CA THR A 67 12.42 10.59 -9.57
C THR A 67 11.32 10.45 -10.63
N THR A 68 11.69 10.39 -11.89
CA THR A 68 10.73 10.14 -12.97
C THR A 68 9.93 8.86 -12.69
N ASP A 69 8.61 8.98 -12.66
CA ASP A 69 7.64 7.89 -12.43
C ASP A 69 7.67 7.22 -11.05
N PHE A 70 8.43 7.77 -10.07
CA PHE A 70 8.54 7.22 -8.74
C PHE A 70 8.60 8.32 -7.67
N PHE A 71 7.78 8.19 -6.64
CA PHE A 71 7.73 9.07 -5.47
C PHE A 71 7.86 8.25 -4.18
N TRP A 72 8.60 8.76 -3.20
CA TRP A 72 8.78 8.14 -1.90
C TRP A 72 8.71 9.19 -0.78
N SER A 73 7.85 8.95 0.18
CA SER A 73 7.66 9.76 1.38
C SER A 73 7.68 8.90 2.64
N SER A 74 8.08 9.47 3.74
CA SER A 74 8.14 8.78 5.04
C SER A 74 7.80 9.75 6.17
N ASN A 75 7.31 9.22 7.29
CA ASN A 75 7.25 9.97 8.53
C ASN A 75 8.64 10.13 9.19
N ASN A 76 9.66 9.44 8.68
CA ASN A 76 11.04 9.46 9.12
C ASN A 76 11.21 9.26 10.65
N ALA A 77 10.32 8.51 11.27
CA ALA A 77 10.31 8.24 12.70
C ALA A 77 11.38 7.19 13.07
N ASN A 78 12.03 7.36 14.22
CA ASN A 78 12.98 6.38 14.73
C ASN A 78 12.31 5.09 15.21
N THR A 79 11.04 5.19 15.62
CA THR A 79 10.20 4.06 16.04
C THR A 79 8.85 4.18 15.35
N GLY A 80 8.33 3.08 14.82
CA GLY A 80 7.07 3.08 14.07
C GLY A 80 7.18 3.86 12.76
N ARG A 81 8.31 3.74 12.06
CA ARG A 81 8.50 4.33 10.74
C ARG A 81 7.48 3.74 9.77
N MET A 82 6.83 4.62 9.04
CA MET A 82 5.94 4.27 7.93
C MET A 82 6.43 4.95 6.67
N ASP A 83 6.43 4.23 5.59
CA ASP A 83 6.83 4.69 4.28
C ASP A 83 5.67 4.57 3.29
N LEU A 84 5.59 5.52 2.36
CA LEU A 84 4.65 5.54 1.25
C LEU A 84 5.44 5.71 -0.04
N ILE A 85 5.24 4.82 -0.97
CA ILE A 85 5.70 4.98 -2.34
C ILE A 85 4.52 5.04 -3.30
N VAL A 86 4.69 5.84 -4.35
CA VAL A 86 3.76 5.88 -5.48
C VAL A 86 4.60 5.80 -6.75
N TYR A 87 4.24 4.92 -7.66
CA TYR A 87 4.92 4.84 -8.94
C TYR A 87 3.95 4.55 -10.08
N THR A 88 4.38 4.88 -11.28
CA THR A 88 3.60 4.67 -12.49
C THR A 88 4.41 3.93 -13.55
N PHE A 89 3.72 3.22 -14.42
CA PHE A 89 4.32 2.60 -15.60
C PHE A 89 3.29 2.44 -16.72
N PRO A 90 3.69 2.40 -18.01
CA PRO A 90 2.77 2.23 -19.12
C PRO A 90 1.97 0.92 -19.03
N TYR A 91 0.68 1.00 -19.34
CA TYR A 91 -0.16 -0.19 -19.47
C TYR A 91 -0.02 -0.73 -20.90
N THR A 92 0.74 -1.78 -21.07
CA THR A 92 1.07 -2.37 -22.39
C THR A 92 0.77 -3.87 -22.47
N ASP A 93 0.50 -4.53 -21.33
CA ASP A 93 0.28 -5.97 -21.24
C ASP A 93 -1.08 -6.25 -20.58
N PRO A 94 -1.97 -7.03 -21.20
CA PRO A 94 -3.24 -7.43 -20.60
C PRO A 94 -3.08 -8.25 -19.31
N ASN A 95 -1.93 -8.91 -19.11
CA ASN A 95 -1.62 -9.67 -17.89
C ASN A 95 -1.07 -8.79 -16.75
N THR A 96 -1.05 -7.46 -16.91
CA THR A 96 -0.52 -6.53 -15.90
C THR A 96 -1.14 -6.73 -14.52
N PHE A 97 -2.43 -7.07 -14.46
CA PHE A 97 -3.16 -7.26 -13.20
C PHE A 97 -3.15 -8.72 -12.72
N THR A 98 -2.02 -9.39 -12.84
CA THR A 98 -1.74 -10.69 -12.21
C THR A 98 -0.74 -10.51 -11.07
N GLU A 99 -0.76 -11.43 -10.10
CA GLU A 99 0.18 -11.42 -8.97
C GLU A 99 1.63 -11.46 -9.46
N GLU A 100 1.93 -12.39 -10.36
CA GLU A 100 3.28 -12.60 -10.89
C GLU A 100 3.83 -11.33 -11.58
N TYR A 101 3.01 -10.70 -12.42
CA TYR A 101 3.42 -9.48 -13.12
C TYR A 101 3.67 -8.34 -12.14
N LEU A 102 2.75 -8.14 -11.17
CA LEU A 102 2.84 -7.04 -10.21
C LEU A 102 4.01 -7.22 -9.24
N VAL A 103 4.29 -8.44 -8.79
CA VAL A 103 5.48 -8.75 -7.97
C VAL A 103 6.75 -8.45 -8.74
N ALA A 104 6.88 -8.96 -9.97
CA ALA A 104 8.06 -8.71 -10.81
C ALA A 104 8.26 -7.22 -11.10
N LYS A 105 7.19 -6.48 -11.41
CA LYS A 105 7.23 -5.03 -11.64
C LYS A 105 7.63 -4.28 -10.37
N ARG A 106 7.01 -4.61 -9.24
CA ARG A 106 7.35 -4.05 -7.93
C ARG A 106 8.83 -4.22 -7.63
N ASP A 107 9.35 -5.43 -7.72
CA ASP A 107 10.76 -5.73 -7.42
C ASP A 107 11.73 -4.98 -8.35
N SER A 108 11.38 -4.84 -9.63
CA SER A 108 12.16 -4.04 -10.58
C SER A 108 12.22 -2.56 -10.19
N VAL A 109 11.07 -1.97 -9.82
CA VAL A 109 10.97 -0.57 -9.39
C VAL A 109 11.72 -0.34 -8.08
N LEU A 110 11.51 -1.23 -7.08
CA LEU A 110 12.16 -1.08 -5.77
C LEU A 110 13.67 -1.24 -5.86
N LYS A 111 14.16 -2.18 -6.66
CA LYS A 111 15.60 -2.35 -6.90
C LYS A 111 16.25 -1.10 -7.47
N ALA A 112 15.56 -0.37 -8.32
CA ALA A 112 16.07 0.86 -8.91
C ALA A 112 16.00 2.07 -7.96
N ASN A 113 15.03 2.10 -7.03
CA ASN A 113 14.71 3.31 -6.28
C ASN A 113 14.93 3.23 -4.76
N LEU A 114 14.94 2.03 -4.18
CA LEU A 114 15.08 1.79 -2.74
C LEU A 114 16.35 0.99 -2.43
N PRO A 115 17.52 1.65 -2.45
CA PRO A 115 18.76 1.01 -2.05
C PRO A 115 18.75 0.73 -0.54
N GLY A 116 19.42 -0.35 -0.12
CA GLY A 116 19.67 -0.61 1.29
C GLY A 116 20.91 0.13 1.82
N SER A 117 21.29 -0.20 3.05
CA SER A 117 22.41 0.44 3.76
C SER A 117 23.78 0.05 3.21
N PHE A 118 23.88 -1.07 2.50
CA PHE A 118 25.14 -1.57 1.96
C PHE A 118 25.21 -1.46 0.44
N PRO A 119 26.39 -1.30 -0.15
CA PRO A 119 26.55 -1.27 -1.60
C PRO A 119 25.95 -2.51 -2.27
N GLY A 120 25.07 -2.29 -3.26
CA GLY A 120 24.38 -3.35 -3.99
C GLY A 120 23.18 -3.98 -3.27
N SER A 121 22.86 -3.53 -2.04
CA SER A 121 21.62 -3.93 -1.37
C SER A 121 20.40 -3.16 -1.89
N TYR A 122 19.23 -3.80 -1.93
CA TYR A 122 17.99 -3.21 -2.42
C TYR A 122 16.76 -3.94 -1.85
N MET A 123 15.63 -3.24 -1.83
CA MET A 123 14.35 -3.81 -1.39
C MET A 123 13.76 -4.71 -2.47
N GLN A 124 13.16 -5.82 -2.04
CA GLN A 124 12.38 -6.73 -2.89
C GLN A 124 11.27 -7.42 -2.08
N THR A 125 10.39 -8.14 -2.78
CA THR A 125 9.34 -8.96 -2.16
C THR A 125 9.96 -10.22 -1.51
N GLU A 126 9.48 -10.58 -0.31
CA GLU A 126 9.79 -11.86 0.33
C GLU A 126 8.81 -12.94 -0.16
N THR A 127 9.10 -13.52 -1.31
CA THR A 127 8.21 -14.46 -1.97
C THR A 127 8.03 -15.79 -1.24
N ARG A 128 8.97 -16.17 -0.35
CA ARG A 128 8.86 -17.40 0.47
C ARG A 128 7.73 -17.34 1.49
N ALA A 129 7.35 -16.14 1.91
CA ALA A 129 6.22 -15.93 2.82
C ALA A 129 4.85 -15.97 2.11
N GLY A 130 4.85 -15.97 0.78
CA GLY A 130 3.67 -15.81 -0.05
C GLY A 130 3.24 -14.36 -0.17
N VAL A 131 2.48 -14.08 -1.21
CA VAL A 131 1.84 -12.79 -1.47
C VAL A 131 0.35 -13.04 -1.60
N GLU A 132 -0.47 -12.22 -0.96
CA GLU A 132 -1.91 -12.24 -1.14
C GLU A 132 -2.29 -11.19 -2.18
N TYR A 133 -2.90 -11.63 -3.28
CA TYR A 133 -3.47 -10.74 -4.29
C TYR A 133 -4.98 -10.84 -4.32
N THR A 134 -5.66 -9.71 -4.09
CA THR A 134 -7.13 -9.64 -4.03
C THR A 134 -7.64 -8.52 -4.93
N PRO A 135 -8.40 -8.82 -6.00
CA PRO A 135 -9.09 -7.80 -6.76
C PRO A 135 -10.28 -7.25 -5.98
N ILE A 136 -10.40 -5.93 -5.93
CA ILE A 136 -11.53 -5.23 -5.31
C ILE A 136 -12.12 -4.20 -6.27
N THR A 137 -13.34 -3.74 -5.98
CA THR A 137 -13.92 -2.57 -6.61
C THR A 137 -13.89 -1.40 -5.62
N LEU A 138 -13.18 -0.34 -5.98
CA LEU A 138 -13.07 0.86 -5.16
C LEU A 138 -13.59 2.07 -5.96
N ASN A 139 -14.65 2.71 -5.48
CA ASN A 139 -15.34 3.80 -6.18
C ASN A 139 -15.75 3.44 -7.62
N GLY A 140 -16.30 2.25 -7.81
CA GLY A 140 -16.76 1.74 -9.11
C GLY A 140 -15.64 1.35 -10.09
N LYS A 141 -14.38 1.40 -9.68
CA LYS A 141 -13.22 1.04 -10.51
C LYS A 141 -12.47 -0.16 -9.93
N TYR A 142 -11.89 -0.94 -10.82
CA TYR A 142 -11.01 -2.04 -10.45
C TYR A 142 -9.79 -1.53 -9.67
N CYS A 143 -9.39 -2.29 -8.64
CA CYS A 143 -8.18 -2.07 -7.89
C CYS A 143 -7.61 -3.44 -7.46
N GLY A 144 -6.41 -3.75 -7.89
CA GLY A 144 -5.65 -4.90 -7.37
C GLY A 144 -5.02 -4.53 -6.03
N VAL A 145 -5.32 -5.29 -5.00
CA VAL A 145 -4.70 -5.13 -3.67
C VAL A 145 -3.73 -6.27 -3.44
N MET A 146 -2.49 -5.94 -3.19
CA MET A 146 -1.43 -6.91 -2.89
C MET A 146 -0.92 -6.69 -1.46
N ARG A 147 -0.82 -7.77 -0.69
CA ARG A 147 -0.28 -7.78 0.67
C ARG A 147 0.83 -8.82 0.77
N GLY A 148 1.89 -8.49 1.46
CA GLY A 148 3.00 -9.40 1.63
C GLY A 148 4.07 -8.85 2.55
N LEU A 149 5.21 -9.52 2.53
CA LEU A 149 6.40 -9.08 3.23
C LEU A 149 7.44 -8.59 2.21
N TRP A 150 8.15 -7.54 2.59
CA TRP A 150 9.36 -7.10 1.89
C TRP A 150 10.60 -7.48 2.68
N ARG A 151 11.73 -7.59 2.01
CA ARG A 151 13.04 -7.75 2.60
C ARG A 151 14.09 -6.95 1.84
N MET A 152 15.17 -6.63 2.50
CA MET A 152 16.37 -6.15 1.82
C MET A 152 17.21 -7.33 1.32
N GLN A 153 17.55 -7.33 0.04
CA GLN A 153 18.60 -8.19 -0.48
C GLN A 153 19.95 -7.61 -0.06
N GLY A 154 20.76 -8.42 0.64
CA GLY A 154 22.07 -7.98 1.15
C GLY A 154 22.04 -7.21 2.45
N ASP A 155 20.90 -7.19 3.15
CA ASP A 155 20.74 -6.60 4.49
C ASP A 155 19.68 -7.40 5.28
N MET A 156 19.63 -7.21 6.62
CA MET A 156 18.73 -7.92 7.53
C MET A 156 17.48 -7.09 7.87
N MET A 157 16.93 -6.38 6.91
CA MET A 157 15.72 -5.59 7.07
C MET A 157 14.55 -6.22 6.31
N GLY A 158 13.36 -6.11 6.89
CA GLY A 158 12.12 -6.57 6.28
C GLY A 158 10.90 -6.12 7.08
N GLY A 159 9.73 -6.19 6.46
CA GLY A 159 8.48 -5.80 7.08
C GLY A 159 7.27 -6.06 6.18
N PRO A 160 6.05 -5.75 6.63
CA PRO A 160 4.86 -5.88 5.82
C PRO A 160 4.69 -4.71 4.84
N PHE A 161 3.99 -5.00 3.73
CA PHE A 161 3.52 -3.98 2.80
C PHE A 161 2.07 -4.22 2.37
N VAL A 162 1.40 -3.15 1.98
CA VAL A 162 0.12 -3.17 1.27
C VAL A 162 0.20 -2.27 0.06
N SER A 163 -0.09 -2.81 -1.10
CA SER A 163 -0.02 -2.13 -2.39
C SER A 163 -1.39 -2.10 -3.06
N HIS A 164 -1.78 -0.94 -3.61
CA HIS A 164 -2.99 -0.75 -4.39
C HIS A 164 -2.62 -0.38 -5.82
N THR A 165 -3.08 -1.18 -6.77
CA THR A 165 -2.77 -1.02 -8.20
C THR A 165 -4.02 -0.69 -8.98
N ARG A 166 -4.00 0.40 -9.76
CA ARG A 166 -5.14 0.89 -10.54
C ARG A 166 -4.73 1.26 -11.96
N LEU A 167 -5.66 1.09 -12.90
CA LEU A 167 -5.52 1.60 -14.25
C LEU A 167 -5.95 3.08 -14.31
N ASP A 168 -5.05 3.94 -14.79
CA ASP A 168 -5.34 5.30 -15.23
C ASP A 168 -5.59 5.25 -16.74
N GLU A 169 -6.85 4.99 -17.10
CA GLU A 169 -7.27 4.82 -18.50
C GLU A 169 -6.99 6.06 -19.34
N LYS A 170 -7.13 7.25 -18.74
CA LYS A 170 -6.93 8.52 -19.43
C LYS A 170 -5.50 8.69 -19.92
N ASN A 171 -4.53 8.23 -19.13
CA ASN A 171 -3.10 8.39 -19.43
C ASN A 171 -2.46 7.06 -19.88
N HIS A 172 -3.26 5.99 -20.11
CA HIS A 172 -2.80 4.66 -20.53
C HIS A 172 -1.65 4.12 -19.68
N ARG A 173 -1.76 4.28 -18.36
CA ARG A 173 -0.74 3.86 -17.41
C ARG A 173 -1.35 3.17 -16.18
N VAL A 174 -0.54 2.41 -15.50
CA VAL A 174 -0.83 1.84 -14.20
C VAL A 174 -0.27 2.77 -13.12
N VAL A 175 -1.05 2.99 -12.08
CA VAL A 175 -0.65 3.73 -10.88
C VAL A 175 -0.65 2.75 -9.71
N VAL A 176 0.45 2.70 -8.98
CA VAL A 176 0.60 1.91 -7.77
C VAL A 176 0.88 2.82 -6.59
N ALA A 177 0.12 2.66 -5.52
CA ALA A 177 0.37 3.29 -4.23
C ALA A 177 0.58 2.20 -3.18
N GLU A 178 1.71 2.24 -2.49
CA GLU A 178 2.09 1.23 -1.52
C GLU A 178 2.54 1.86 -0.21
N GLY A 179 2.00 1.34 0.90
CA GLY A 179 2.48 1.62 2.25
C GLY A 179 3.26 0.44 2.79
N PHE A 180 4.36 0.71 3.50
CA PHE A 180 5.15 -0.32 4.19
C PHE A 180 5.76 0.21 5.51
N VAL A 181 6.09 -0.71 6.41
CA VAL A 181 6.69 -0.44 7.72
C VAL A 181 7.87 -1.38 7.95
#